data_dbc48d5b9dcec8a70606178ae3ffcaab
#
_entry.id   dbc48d5b9dcec8a70606178ae3ffcaab
#
_cell.length_a   1.000
_cell.length_b   1.000
_cell.length_c   1.000
_cell.angle_alpha   90.00
_cell.angle_beta   90.00
_cell.angle_gamma   90.00
#
_symmetry.space_group_name_H-M   'P 1'
#
loop_
_entity.id
_entity.type
_entity.pdbx_description
1 polymer ?
#
loop_
_entity_poly.entity_id
_entity_poly.type
_entity_poly.pdbx_seq_one_letter_code
_entity_poly.pdbx_strand_id
1 'polypeptide(L)'
;VARYFSFLQGQGVDKKDIDAANLRTQPDYDYTKEGKAQLKGYKAVRNVMVTVRKLDKLSELLDGALKAGLNEIRSVSMGVSKPDTYKDAARKAAINDAIQQANTLAEGFHAKLGAVYSVRYHVTNYQPAPVMRMMKADAAPVSAQDTYDQQTIPFNDQVDVVFELQPQQASSGQ
;
A
#
# COMPACT_ATOMS: atom_id res chain seq x y z
N VAL A 1 -21.32 -11.96 11.97
CA VAL A 1 -20.26 -11.05 12.45
C VAL A 1 -19.61 -11.59 13.72
N ALA A 2 -20.40 -11.96 14.75
CA ALA A 2 -19.85 -12.47 16.02
C ALA A 2 -18.98 -13.74 15.82
N ARG A 3 -19.39 -14.64 14.94
CA ARG A 3 -18.61 -15.84 14.60
C ARG A 3 -17.27 -15.48 13.96
N TYR A 4 -17.28 -14.46 13.12
CA TYR A 4 -16.07 -13.99 12.46
C TYR A 4 -15.10 -13.34 13.46
N PHE A 5 -15.58 -12.56 14.39
CA PHE A 5 -14.76 -12.01 15.46
C PHE A 5 -14.09 -13.09 16.30
N SER A 6 -14.83 -14.12 16.69
CA SER A 6 -14.26 -15.25 17.41
C SER A 6 -13.20 -16.00 16.59
N PHE A 7 -13.43 -16.18 15.30
CA PHE A 7 -12.46 -16.77 14.40
C PHE A 7 -11.19 -15.92 14.28
N LEU A 8 -11.32 -14.61 14.10
CA LEU A 8 -10.17 -13.69 14.01
C LEU A 8 -9.32 -13.69 15.27
N GLN A 9 -9.95 -13.69 16.44
CA GLN A 9 -9.25 -13.78 17.72
C GLN A 9 -8.51 -15.11 17.86
N GLY A 10 -9.11 -16.20 17.41
CA GLY A 10 -8.47 -17.53 17.39
C GLY A 10 -7.28 -17.61 16.44
N GLN A 11 -7.26 -16.79 15.39
CA GLN A 11 -6.13 -16.71 14.45
C GLN A 11 -5.04 -15.72 14.87
N GLY A 12 -5.19 -15.09 16.03
CA GLY A 12 -4.19 -14.18 16.58
C GLY A 12 -4.31 -12.73 16.09
N VAL A 13 -5.44 -12.35 15.52
CA VAL A 13 -5.72 -10.97 15.15
C VAL A 13 -6.12 -10.18 16.39
N ASP A 14 -5.39 -9.10 16.67
CA ASP A 14 -5.67 -8.23 17.81
C ASP A 14 -7.00 -7.49 17.62
N LYS A 15 -7.70 -7.29 18.72
CA LYS A 15 -8.96 -6.57 18.73
C LYS A 15 -8.86 -5.15 18.17
N LYS A 16 -7.73 -4.48 18.37
CA LYS A 16 -7.43 -3.16 17.81
C LYS A 16 -7.36 -3.13 16.28
N ASP A 17 -7.07 -4.27 15.67
CA ASP A 17 -6.97 -4.40 14.22
C ASP A 17 -8.31 -4.74 13.55
N ILE A 18 -9.37 -4.86 14.34
CA ILE A 18 -10.73 -5.14 13.88
C ILE A 18 -11.60 -3.92 14.16
N ASP A 19 -12.11 -3.31 13.11
CA ASP A 19 -13.03 -2.20 13.19
C ASP A 19 -14.37 -2.60 12.55
N ALA A 20 -15.41 -2.57 13.33
CA ALA A 20 -16.77 -2.90 12.89
C ALA A 20 -17.62 -1.63 12.88
N ALA A 21 -18.07 -1.25 11.70
CA ALA A 21 -18.99 -0.14 11.54
C ALA A 21 -20.35 -0.46 12.16
N ASN A 22 -21.11 0.59 12.45
CA ASN A 22 -22.47 0.46 12.96
C ASN A 22 -23.37 -0.26 11.96
N LEU A 23 -24.33 -1.00 12.47
CA LEU A 23 -25.36 -1.65 11.67
C LEU A 23 -26.18 -0.59 10.93
N ARG A 24 -26.29 -0.72 9.63
CA ARG A 24 -27.15 0.10 8.77
C ARG A 24 -28.34 -0.71 8.30
N THR A 25 -29.50 -0.08 8.31
CA THR A 25 -30.69 -0.63 7.68
C THR A 25 -31.00 0.18 6.42
N GLN A 26 -31.23 -0.51 5.32
CA GLN A 26 -31.60 0.10 4.05
C GLN A 26 -32.92 -0.51 3.57
N PRO A 27 -33.85 0.29 3.02
CA PRO A 27 -35.02 -0.26 2.38
C PRO A 27 -34.61 -1.05 1.12
N ASP A 28 -35.18 -2.23 0.96
CA ASP A 28 -35.00 -3.08 -0.20
C ASP A 28 -36.25 -3.02 -1.07
N TYR A 29 -36.08 -2.57 -2.33
CA TYR A 29 -37.17 -2.37 -3.27
C TYR A 29 -37.10 -3.41 -4.39
N ASP A 30 -38.28 -3.99 -4.71
CA ASP A 30 -38.47 -4.75 -5.91
C ASP A 30 -39.14 -3.87 -6.96
N TYR A 31 -38.69 -3.97 -8.22
CA TYR A 31 -39.31 -3.27 -9.34
C TYR A 31 -40.29 -4.14 -10.04
N THR A 32 -41.58 -3.70 -10.11
CA THR A 32 -42.60 -4.40 -10.88
C THR A 32 -42.34 -4.23 -12.38
N LYS A 33 -42.98 -5.07 -13.21
CA LYS A 33 -42.89 -4.98 -14.68
C LYS A 33 -43.33 -3.61 -15.24
N GLU A 34 -44.07 -2.84 -14.44
CA GLU A 34 -44.51 -1.48 -14.78
C GLU A 34 -43.52 -0.39 -14.33
N GLY A 35 -42.37 -0.77 -13.77
CA GLY A 35 -41.34 0.17 -13.29
C GLY A 35 -41.61 0.83 -11.95
N LYS A 36 -42.66 0.40 -11.22
CA LYS A 36 -42.94 0.92 -9.87
C LYS A 36 -42.13 0.18 -8.83
N ALA A 37 -41.49 0.93 -7.93
CA ALA A 37 -40.77 0.41 -6.80
C ALA A 37 -41.72 -0.08 -5.71
N GLN A 38 -41.63 -1.35 -5.34
CA GLN A 38 -42.33 -1.93 -4.20
C GLN A 38 -41.37 -2.24 -3.08
N LEU A 39 -41.71 -1.83 -1.87
CA LEU A 39 -40.92 -2.16 -0.71
C LEU A 39 -41.02 -3.63 -0.40
N LYS A 40 -39.93 -4.38 -0.58
CA LYS A 40 -39.80 -5.79 -0.31
C LYS A 40 -39.50 -6.08 1.16
N GLY A 41 -38.79 -5.17 1.80
CA GLY A 41 -38.35 -5.30 3.18
C GLY A 41 -37.17 -4.36 3.46
N TYR A 42 -36.43 -4.69 4.49
CA TYR A 42 -35.25 -3.93 4.88
C TYR A 42 -34.01 -4.83 4.84
N LYS A 43 -32.91 -4.26 4.39
CA LYS A 43 -31.61 -4.94 4.32
C LYS A 43 -30.71 -4.37 5.40
N ALA A 44 -30.18 -5.23 6.25
CA ALA A 44 -29.22 -4.84 7.27
C ALA A 44 -27.81 -5.04 6.74
N VAL A 45 -26.99 -4.00 6.79
CA VAL A 45 -25.60 -4.03 6.33
C VAL A 45 -24.67 -3.59 7.43
N ARG A 46 -23.63 -4.37 7.68
CA ARG A 46 -22.57 -4.02 8.60
C ARG A 46 -21.22 -4.28 7.94
N ASN A 47 -20.39 -3.24 7.87
CA ASN A 47 -19.05 -3.33 7.33
C ASN A 47 -18.04 -3.62 8.44
N VAL A 48 -17.13 -4.54 8.17
CA VAL A 48 -16.03 -4.88 9.07
C VAL A 48 -14.71 -4.63 8.34
N MET A 49 -13.84 -3.85 8.93
CA MET A 49 -12.49 -3.61 8.43
C MET A 49 -11.50 -4.37 9.32
N VAL A 50 -10.67 -5.18 8.69
CA VAL A 50 -9.66 -5.98 9.38
C VAL A 50 -8.29 -5.64 8.86
N THR A 51 -7.37 -5.34 9.76
CA THR A 51 -5.96 -5.13 9.44
C THR A 51 -5.21 -6.43 9.66
N VAL A 52 -4.69 -6.99 8.57
CA VAL A 52 -3.92 -8.24 8.59
C VAL A 52 -2.44 -7.92 8.59
N ARG A 53 -1.75 -8.25 9.66
CA ARG A 53 -0.32 -7.98 9.81
C ARG A 53 0.56 -9.14 9.33
N LYS A 54 0.03 -10.35 9.36
CA LYS A 54 0.69 -11.56 8.85
C LYS A 54 0.05 -11.96 7.53
N LEU A 55 0.71 -11.63 6.43
CA LEU A 55 0.16 -11.85 5.08
C LEU A 55 0.01 -13.32 4.72
N ASP A 56 0.79 -14.21 5.31
CA ASP A 56 0.66 -15.66 5.13
C ASP A 56 -0.69 -16.21 5.63
N LYS A 57 -1.35 -15.49 6.53
CA LYS A 57 -2.67 -15.85 7.06
C LYS A 57 -3.84 -15.21 6.30
N LEU A 58 -3.56 -14.36 5.32
CA LEU A 58 -4.60 -13.60 4.60
C LEU A 58 -5.64 -14.53 3.95
N SER A 59 -5.19 -15.57 3.27
CA SER A 59 -6.07 -16.54 2.61
C SER A 59 -6.98 -17.26 3.59
N GLU A 60 -6.46 -17.71 4.71
CA GLU A 60 -7.23 -18.36 5.76
C GLU A 60 -8.28 -17.43 6.38
N LEU A 61 -7.92 -16.16 6.58
CA LEU A 61 -8.83 -15.16 7.12
C LEU A 61 -9.97 -14.83 6.16
N LEU A 62 -9.69 -14.79 4.86
CA LEU A 62 -10.70 -14.57 3.83
C LEU A 62 -11.66 -15.78 3.70
N ASP A 63 -11.12 -16.98 3.70
CA ASP A 63 -11.92 -18.20 3.69
C ASP A 63 -12.81 -18.32 4.94
N GLY A 64 -12.25 -17.96 6.09
CA GLY A 64 -12.99 -17.94 7.35
C GLY A 64 -14.10 -16.91 7.38
N ALA A 65 -13.92 -15.78 6.71
CA ALA A 65 -14.96 -14.76 6.55
C ALA A 65 -16.18 -15.32 5.79
N LEU A 66 -15.93 -15.99 4.68
CA LEU A 66 -16.99 -16.61 3.87
C LEU A 66 -17.68 -17.73 4.63
N LYS A 67 -16.93 -18.58 5.34
CA LYS A 67 -17.50 -19.67 6.16
C LYS A 67 -18.30 -19.16 7.35
N ALA A 68 -17.95 -17.99 7.90
CA ALA A 68 -18.69 -17.36 8.98
C ALA A 68 -19.98 -16.64 8.51
N GLY A 69 -20.27 -16.66 7.22
CA GLY A 69 -21.49 -16.09 6.65
C GLY A 69 -21.38 -14.63 6.22
N LEU A 70 -20.17 -14.12 6.04
CA LEU A 70 -19.97 -12.81 5.41
C LEU A 70 -20.25 -12.92 3.91
N ASN A 71 -21.06 -12.01 3.39
CA ASN A 71 -21.59 -12.12 2.04
C ASN A 71 -20.64 -11.57 0.97
N GLU A 72 -19.80 -10.61 1.34
CA GLU A 72 -19.02 -9.86 0.36
C GLU A 72 -17.69 -9.39 0.94
N ILE A 73 -16.63 -9.53 0.15
CA ILE A 73 -15.34 -8.90 0.39
C ILE A 73 -15.21 -7.74 -0.59
N ARG A 74 -15.32 -6.50 -0.10
CA ARG A 74 -15.38 -5.33 -0.96
C ARG A 74 -14.02 -4.91 -1.49
N SER A 75 -13.00 -4.91 -0.65
CA SER A 75 -11.67 -4.51 -1.07
C SER A 75 -10.60 -5.14 -0.19
N VAL A 76 -9.48 -5.45 -0.82
CA VAL A 76 -8.24 -5.82 -0.16
C VAL A 76 -7.17 -4.85 -0.63
N SER A 77 -6.58 -4.11 0.30
CA SER A 77 -5.53 -3.16 -0.01
C SER A 77 -4.25 -3.57 0.71
N MET A 78 -3.13 -3.52 0.00
CA MET A 78 -1.83 -3.77 0.58
C MET A 78 -1.16 -2.47 0.99
N GLY A 79 -0.59 -2.47 2.19
CA GLY A 79 0.12 -1.33 2.73
C GLY A 79 1.36 -1.74 3.50
N VAL A 80 2.00 -0.79 4.10
CA VAL A 80 3.19 -0.98 4.94
C VAL A 80 2.89 -0.43 6.32
N SER A 81 3.22 -1.21 7.37
CA SER A 81 2.92 -0.83 8.76
C SER A 81 3.70 0.39 9.25
N LYS A 82 4.90 0.61 8.71
CA LYS A 82 5.78 1.73 9.05
C LYS A 82 6.27 2.42 7.77
N PRO A 83 5.39 3.13 7.04
CA PRO A 83 5.75 3.74 5.77
C PRO A 83 6.86 4.79 5.91
N ASP A 84 6.93 5.51 7.02
CA ASP A 84 7.92 6.57 7.24
C ASP A 84 9.35 6.04 7.25
N THR A 85 9.57 4.85 7.80
CA THR A 85 10.88 4.19 7.80
C THR A 85 11.38 3.94 6.38
N TYR A 86 10.50 3.47 5.50
CA TYR A 86 10.85 3.19 4.10
C TYR A 86 10.96 4.47 3.27
N LYS A 87 10.16 5.48 3.57
CA LYS A 87 10.27 6.81 2.96
C LYS A 87 11.62 7.45 3.29
N ASP A 88 12.04 7.38 4.55
CA ASP A 88 13.33 7.92 4.98
C ASP A 88 14.50 7.18 4.34
N ALA A 89 14.42 5.86 4.22
CA ALA A 89 15.42 5.04 3.54
C ALA A 89 15.52 5.41 2.06
N ALA A 90 14.39 5.60 1.38
CA ALA A 90 14.35 6.04 -0.03
C ALA A 90 14.96 7.43 -0.21
N ARG A 91 14.67 8.35 0.72
CA ARG A 91 15.24 9.71 0.71
C ARG A 91 16.76 9.67 0.86
N LYS A 92 17.27 8.92 1.82
CA LYS A 92 18.71 8.75 2.04
C LYS A 92 19.39 8.13 0.83
N ALA A 93 18.76 7.12 0.21
CA ALA A 93 19.29 6.49 -0.99
C ALA A 93 19.37 7.48 -2.16
N ALA A 94 18.34 8.32 -2.35
CA ALA A 94 18.33 9.36 -3.38
C ALA A 94 19.43 10.39 -3.15
N ILE A 95 19.63 10.83 -1.92
CA ILE A 95 20.68 11.79 -1.54
C ILE A 95 22.07 11.19 -1.80
N ASN A 96 22.30 9.96 -1.35
CA ASN A 96 23.59 9.28 -1.56
C ASN A 96 23.88 9.07 -3.04
N ASP A 97 22.89 8.71 -3.83
CA ASP A 97 23.03 8.58 -5.27
C ASP A 97 23.40 9.89 -5.94
N ALA A 98 22.75 10.98 -5.56
CA ALA A 98 23.06 12.33 -6.08
C ALA A 98 24.50 12.74 -5.76
N ILE A 99 24.97 12.50 -4.55
CA ILE A 99 26.34 12.81 -4.13
C ILE A 99 27.35 11.95 -4.92
N GLN A 100 27.08 10.67 -5.08
CA GLN A 100 27.95 9.75 -5.81
C GLN A 100 28.07 10.15 -7.28
N GLN A 101 26.96 10.47 -7.92
CA GLN A 101 26.96 10.93 -9.33
C GLN A 101 27.68 12.26 -9.46
N ALA A 102 27.47 13.20 -8.53
CA ALA A 102 28.13 14.50 -8.55
C ALA A 102 29.65 14.36 -8.38
N ASN A 103 30.11 13.47 -7.50
CA ASN A 103 31.56 13.19 -7.34
C ASN A 103 32.17 12.61 -8.61
N THR A 104 31.47 11.68 -9.25
CA THR A 104 31.92 11.08 -10.52
C THR A 104 32.07 12.12 -11.61
N LEU A 105 31.11 13.04 -11.72
CA LEU A 105 31.16 14.13 -12.69
C LEU A 105 32.30 15.11 -12.38
N ALA A 106 32.46 15.48 -11.11
CA ALA A 106 33.53 16.37 -10.69
C ALA A 106 34.90 15.78 -11.02
N GLU A 107 35.12 14.51 -10.74
CA GLU A 107 36.37 13.81 -11.08
C GLU A 107 36.61 13.78 -12.59
N GLY A 108 35.55 13.53 -13.38
CA GLY A 108 35.63 13.55 -14.85
C GLY A 108 36.04 14.90 -15.42
N PHE A 109 35.64 15.98 -14.77
CA PHE A 109 36.00 17.35 -15.14
C PHE A 109 37.28 17.85 -14.46
N HIS A 110 38.02 17.00 -13.77
CA HIS A 110 39.23 17.38 -12.98
C HIS A 110 38.94 18.48 -11.97
N ALA A 111 37.76 18.39 -11.35
CA ALA A 111 37.33 19.35 -10.33
C ALA A 111 37.06 18.64 -9.01
N LYS A 112 36.94 19.43 -7.95
CA LYS A 112 36.46 18.97 -6.66
C LYS A 112 34.98 19.30 -6.49
N LEU A 113 34.25 18.40 -5.88
CA LEU A 113 32.88 18.68 -5.47
C LEU A 113 32.90 19.70 -4.32
N GLY A 114 32.20 20.81 -4.52
CA GLY A 114 32.07 21.86 -3.53
C GLY A 114 30.78 21.75 -2.72
N ALA A 115 30.36 22.86 -2.13
CA ALA A 115 29.16 22.90 -1.32
C ALA A 115 27.89 22.74 -2.12
N VAL A 116 26.83 22.36 -1.45
CA VAL A 116 25.48 22.33 -2.03
C VAL A 116 25.03 23.77 -2.26
N TYR A 117 24.65 24.08 -3.50
CA TYR A 117 24.13 25.37 -3.89
C TYR A 117 22.62 25.45 -3.72
N SER A 118 21.90 24.46 -4.24
CA SER A 118 20.46 24.38 -4.08
C SER A 118 19.98 22.94 -4.07
N VAL A 119 18.88 22.73 -3.37
CA VAL A 119 18.20 21.42 -3.30
C VAL A 119 16.74 21.63 -3.61
N ARG A 120 16.21 20.82 -4.51
CA ARG A 120 14.78 20.69 -4.76
C ARG A 120 14.36 19.29 -4.40
N TYR A 121 13.45 19.17 -3.46
CA TYR A 121 12.91 17.91 -3.01
C TYR A 121 11.49 17.74 -3.52
N HIS A 122 11.20 16.60 -4.15
CA HIS A 122 9.89 16.25 -4.62
C HIS A 122 9.22 15.34 -3.62
N VAL A 123 8.16 15.83 -2.97
CA VAL A 123 7.40 15.04 -2.01
C VAL A 123 6.55 14.01 -2.76
N THR A 124 6.83 12.73 -2.50
CA THR A 124 6.02 11.62 -3.01
C THR A 124 5.07 11.15 -1.92
N ASN A 125 3.78 11.16 -2.23
CA ASN A 125 2.77 10.62 -1.33
C ASN A 125 2.66 9.11 -1.52
N TYR A 126 2.90 8.36 -0.45
CA TYR A 126 2.64 6.93 -0.42
C TYR A 126 1.13 6.69 -0.34
N GLN A 127 0.62 5.85 -1.24
CA GLN A 127 -0.76 5.37 -1.17
C GLN A 127 -0.77 3.85 -1.22
N PRO A 128 -1.52 3.19 -0.32
CA PRO A 128 -1.70 1.76 -0.40
C PRO A 128 -2.32 1.36 -1.74
N ALA A 129 -1.74 0.36 -2.39
CA ALA A 129 -2.24 -0.13 -3.67
C ALA A 129 -3.38 -1.13 -3.46
N PRO A 130 -4.53 -0.96 -4.13
CA PRO A 130 -5.57 -1.97 -4.11
C PRO A 130 -5.10 -3.23 -4.84
N VAL A 131 -5.42 -4.39 -4.26
CA VAL A 131 -5.18 -5.68 -4.91
C VAL A 131 -6.32 -5.94 -5.89
N MET A 132 -6.03 -5.87 -7.19
CA MET A 132 -7.01 -6.19 -8.21
C MET A 132 -7.17 -7.70 -8.32
N ARG A 133 -8.38 -8.19 -8.03
CA ARG A 133 -8.77 -9.55 -8.30
C ARG A 133 -9.09 -9.68 -9.80
N MET A 134 -8.19 -10.27 -10.58
CA MET A 134 -8.51 -10.63 -11.95
C MET A 134 -9.43 -11.86 -11.95
N MET A 135 -10.73 -11.64 -12.03
CA MET A 135 -11.68 -12.70 -12.36
C MET A 135 -11.66 -12.91 -13.87
N LYS A 136 -10.92 -13.91 -14.34
CA LYS A 136 -11.21 -14.52 -15.63
C LYS A 136 -12.33 -15.53 -15.42
N ALA A 137 -13.42 -15.37 -16.18
CA ALA A 137 -14.63 -16.19 -16.06
C ALA A 137 -14.43 -17.67 -16.39
N ASP A 138 -13.28 -18.09 -16.93
CA ASP A 138 -12.97 -19.44 -17.39
C ASP A 138 -11.73 -20.06 -16.75
N ALA A 139 -11.24 -19.52 -15.66
CA ALA A 139 -10.09 -20.11 -14.97
C ALA A 139 -10.56 -21.15 -13.96
N ALA A 140 -9.89 -22.31 -13.93
CA ALA A 140 -9.96 -23.27 -12.85
C ALA A 140 -9.86 -22.56 -11.49
N PRO A 141 -10.50 -23.09 -10.41
CA PRO A 141 -10.45 -22.44 -9.11
C PRO A 141 -9.00 -22.31 -8.66
N VAL A 142 -8.47 -21.11 -8.83
CA VAL A 142 -7.16 -20.72 -8.30
C VAL A 142 -7.29 -20.72 -6.79
N SER A 143 -6.38 -21.36 -6.09
CA SER A 143 -6.39 -21.30 -4.63
C SER A 143 -6.31 -19.86 -4.18
N ALA A 144 -6.96 -19.50 -3.07
CA ALA A 144 -6.90 -18.16 -2.54
C ALA A 144 -5.44 -17.68 -2.31
N GLN A 145 -4.53 -18.61 -2.13
CA GLN A 145 -3.10 -18.37 -1.99
C GLN A 145 -2.46 -17.81 -3.26
N ASP A 146 -2.90 -18.25 -4.43
CA ASP A 146 -2.37 -17.80 -5.72
C ASP A 146 -2.92 -16.42 -6.13
N THR A 147 -4.02 -15.99 -5.49
CA THR A 147 -4.69 -14.73 -5.82
C THR A 147 -4.09 -13.52 -5.09
N TYR A 148 -3.45 -13.75 -3.94
CA TYR A 148 -2.91 -12.71 -3.07
C TYR A 148 -1.43 -12.92 -2.79
N ASP A 149 -0.62 -13.01 -3.85
CA ASP A 149 0.82 -13.03 -3.71
C ASP A 149 1.34 -11.77 -3.02
N GLN A 150 2.35 -11.95 -2.18
CA GLN A 150 3.03 -10.83 -1.55
C GLN A 150 3.64 -9.94 -2.61
N GLN A 151 3.02 -8.81 -2.86
CA GLN A 151 3.56 -7.81 -3.76
C GLN A 151 4.60 -6.97 -3.03
N THR A 152 5.74 -6.78 -3.67
CA THR A 152 6.74 -5.82 -3.20
C THR A 152 6.21 -4.41 -3.47
N ILE A 153 6.14 -3.59 -2.43
CA ILE A 153 5.71 -2.20 -2.54
C ILE A 153 6.96 -1.33 -2.69
N PRO A 154 7.21 -0.73 -3.87
CA PRO A 154 8.37 0.13 -4.06
C PRO A 154 8.18 1.47 -3.36
N PHE A 155 9.23 1.94 -2.70
CA PHE A 155 9.33 3.30 -2.20
C PHE A 155 10.42 4.00 -3.00
N ASN A 156 10.02 4.99 -3.77
CA ASN A 156 10.91 5.78 -4.60
C ASN A 156 10.92 7.22 -4.12
N ASP A 157 12.07 7.85 -4.24
CA ASP A 157 12.21 9.25 -3.93
C ASP A 157 13.05 9.95 -4.99
N GLN A 158 12.91 11.26 -5.10
CA GLN A 158 13.63 12.06 -6.06
C GLN A 158 14.10 13.35 -5.43
N VAL A 159 15.37 13.65 -5.64
CA VAL A 159 15.98 14.89 -5.20
C VAL A 159 16.80 15.50 -6.34
N ASP A 160 16.65 16.79 -6.56
CA ASP A 160 17.46 17.55 -7.50
C ASP A 160 18.43 18.42 -6.68
N VAL A 161 19.72 18.23 -6.92
CA VAL A 161 20.75 18.93 -6.18
C VAL A 161 21.69 19.64 -7.13
N VAL A 162 21.97 20.89 -6.86
CA VAL A 162 23.01 21.67 -7.56
C VAL A 162 24.16 21.84 -6.61
N PHE A 163 25.34 21.39 -7.05
CA PHE A 163 26.58 21.53 -6.31
C PHE A 163 27.47 22.57 -6.96
N GLU A 164 28.28 23.22 -6.17
CA GLU A 164 29.40 24.02 -6.67
C GLU A 164 30.56 23.09 -7.06
N LEU A 165 31.25 23.42 -8.14
CA LEU A 165 32.52 22.77 -8.51
C LEU A 165 33.66 23.69 -8.15
N GLN A 166 34.64 23.13 -7.46
CA GLN A 166 35.87 23.83 -7.14
C GLN A 166 36.98 23.36 -8.08
N PRO A 167 37.73 24.26 -8.70
CA PRO A 167 38.89 23.86 -9.47
C PRO A 167 39.88 23.14 -8.58
N GLN A 168 40.44 22.01 -9.08
CA GLN A 168 41.58 21.42 -8.39
C GLN A 168 42.73 22.42 -8.40
N GLN A 169 43.28 22.70 -7.23
CA GLN A 169 44.49 23.49 -7.15
C GLN A 169 45.59 22.74 -7.90
N ALA A 170 46.08 23.32 -8.99
CA ALA A 170 47.28 22.84 -9.60
C ALA A 170 48.36 22.82 -8.53
N SER A 171 48.92 21.65 -8.23
CA SER A 171 50.10 21.58 -7.39
C SER A 171 51.16 22.44 -8.10
N SER A 172 51.47 23.58 -7.52
CA SER A 172 52.59 24.39 -7.97
C SER A 172 53.85 23.55 -7.73
N GLY A 173 54.21 22.74 -8.71
CA GLY A 173 55.52 22.12 -8.79
C GLY A 173 56.52 23.21 -8.98
N GLN A 174 57.34 23.45 -8.00
CA GLN A 174 58.66 24.05 -8.19
C GLN A 174 59.53 23.03 -8.89
#